data_55e29adf1975fc46356e7d297529180c
#
_entry.id   55e29adf1975fc46356e7d297529180c
#
_cell.length_a   1.000
_cell.length_b   1.000
_cell.length_c   1.000
_cell.angle_alpha   90.00
_cell.angle_beta   90.00
_cell.angle_gamma   90.00
#
_symmetry.space_group_name_H-M   'P 1'
#
loop_
_entity.id
_entity.type
_entity.pdbx_description
1 polymer ?
#
loop_
_entity_poly.entity_id
_entity_poly.type
_entity_poly.pdbx_seq_one_letter_code
_entity_poly.pdbx_strand_id
1 'polypeptide(L)'
;FALGLAVATRGMDHLRNRVTLEINARINDDAKFKTELYGGVVSPEPNGYQGKEFAVRRCEDTYAVGDSIGMCRFNTKLFNSPSLPDLTDFSDHLNEMTGLGFDVESLYESGRSITGLERMLNFRLGLRGKDDTLPARWFDEPITVGPFKGEKIDRTEFDAMKSRFYDITGLNAEGTPALDWHHKLSSLATGYAIKVNLSETMPGAPEQALIIDEPVNNISQLRQALLRKLPEASEQLSNDTINIAINGDMVLSGEHTTPVPNGSEVTLVPIIAGG
;
A
#
# COMPACT_ATOMS: atom_id res chain seq x y z
N PHE A 1 10.25 14.43 7.94
CA PHE A 1 11.46 13.63 7.70
C PHE A 1 11.46 12.35 8.57
N ALA A 2 11.22 12.46 9.87
CA ALA A 2 11.19 11.33 10.81
C ALA A 2 10.20 10.22 10.40
N LEU A 3 8.96 10.58 10.04
CA LEU A 3 7.98 9.63 9.53
C LEU A 3 8.51 8.90 8.29
N GLY A 4 9.04 9.64 7.31
CA GLY A 4 9.57 9.04 6.10
C GLY A 4 10.68 8.02 6.37
N LEU A 5 11.59 8.31 7.29
CA LEU A 5 12.62 7.34 7.69
C LEU A 5 12.05 6.07 8.31
N ALA A 6 11.02 6.22 9.15
CA ALA A 6 10.41 5.08 9.84
C ALA A 6 9.63 4.15 8.91
N VAL A 7 8.91 4.72 7.93
CA VAL A 7 8.03 3.96 7.02
C VAL A 7 8.70 3.56 5.71
N ALA A 8 9.96 3.93 5.48
CA ALA A 8 10.67 3.62 4.25
C ALA A 8 10.78 2.10 4.02
N THR A 9 10.37 1.63 2.85
CA THR A 9 10.31 0.20 2.51
C THR A 9 11.67 -0.52 2.52
N ARG A 10 12.78 0.23 2.46
CA ARG A 10 14.16 -0.28 2.55
C ARG A 10 14.82 -0.09 3.92
N GLY A 11 14.02 0.14 4.98
CA GLY A 11 14.52 0.57 6.28
C GLY A 11 14.85 2.07 6.26
N MET A 12 15.44 2.64 7.30
CA MET A 12 15.66 4.09 7.49
C MET A 12 16.37 4.80 6.31
N ASP A 13 15.80 4.68 5.12
CA ASP A 13 16.35 5.20 3.87
C ASP A 13 15.70 6.53 3.48
N HIS A 14 16.46 7.60 3.65
CA HIS A 14 16.01 8.94 3.29
C HIS A 14 15.83 9.17 1.77
N LEU A 15 16.31 8.28 0.92
CA LEU A 15 16.14 8.41 -0.53
C LEU A 15 14.78 7.93 -1.03
N ARG A 16 14.01 7.20 -0.22
CA ARG A 16 12.69 6.68 -0.65
C ARG A 16 11.57 7.70 -0.51
N ASN A 17 11.66 8.60 0.49
CA ASN A 17 10.58 9.52 0.82
C ASN A 17 11.07 10.79 1.53
N ARG A 18 12.24 11.29 1.15
CA ARG A 18 12.82 12.49 1.76
C ARG A 18 12.00 13.73 1.48
N VAL A 19 11.41 14.29 2.51
CA VAL A 19 10.63 15.53 2.48
C VAL A 19 11.56 16.72 2.69
N THR A 20 12.39 17.02 1.70
CA THR A 20 13.44 18.06 1.81
C THR A 20 12.86 19.47 1.89
N LEU A 21 11.77 19.72 1.15
CA LEU A 21 11.19 21.06 1.05
C LEU A 21 10.45 21.52 2.31
N GLU A 22 10.21 20.63 3.27
CA GLU A 22 9.58 20.94 4.55
C GLU A 22 10.33 21.99 5.39
N ILE A 23 11.64 22.14 5.18
CA ILE A 23 12.46 23.16 5.87
C ILE A 23 12.58 24.46 5.09
N ASN A 24 11.94 24.57 3.93
CA ASN A 24 11.99 25.76 3.09
C ASN A 24 10.94 26.78 3.55
N ALA A 25 11.39 27.91 4.11
CA ALA A 25 10.51 28.96 4.61
C ALA A 25 9.51 29.46 3.55
N ARG A 26 9.94 29.65 2.29
CA ARG A 26 9.04 30.13 1.23
C ARG A 26 7.87 29.18 0.95
N ILE A 27 8.10 27.87 1.09
CA ILE A 27 7.07 26.86 0.93
C ILE A 27 6.17 26.82 2.17
N ASN A 28 6.74 26.94 3.35
CA ASN A 28 5.97 26.98 4.61
C ASN A 28 5.09 28.20 4.74
N ASP A 29 5.52 29.35 4.21
CA ASP A 29 4.77 30.61 4.23
C ASP A 29 3.62 30.64 3.20
N ASP A 30 3.66 29.78 2.17
CA ASP A 30 2.61 29.66 1.15
C ASP A 30 1.80 28.37 1.37
N ALA A 31 0.78 28.45 2.21
CA ALA A 31 -0.07 27.30 2.56
C ALA A 31 -0.83 26.72 1.35
N LYS A 32 -1.21 27.55 0.37
CA LYS A 32 -1.89 27.10 -0.83
C LYS A 32 -0.94 26.28 -1.72
N PHE A 33 0.22 26.83 -2.03
CA PHE A 33 1.26 26.13 -2.81
C PHE A 33 1.68 24.83 -2.12
N LYS A 34 1.88 24.86 -0.80
CA LYS A 34 2.24 23.66 -0.02
C LYS A 34 1.16 22.58 -0.08
N THR A 35 -0.12 22.95 -0.02
CA THR A 35 -1.23 22.02 -0.13
C THR A 35 -1.29 21.38 -1.52
N GLU A 36 -1.10 22.16 -2.58
CA GLU A 36 -1.03 21.66 -3.96
C GLU A 36 0.18 20.73 -4.15
N LEU A 37 1.35 21.13 -3.64
CA LEU A 37 2.59 20.37 -3.72
C LEU A 37 2.46 18.97 -3.11
N TYR A 38 1.84 18.86 -1.94
CA TYR A 38 1.76 17.61 -1.19
C TYR A 38 0.42 16.87 -1.32
N GLY A 39 -0.56 17.51 -1.94
CA GLY A 39 -1.89 16.92 -2.10
C GLY A 39 -2.70 16.86 -0.80
N GLY A 40 -2.40 17.73 0.17
CA GLY A 40 -3.09 17.84 1.44
C GLY A 40 -2.52 18.94 2.33
N VAL A 41 -3.27 19.33 3.36
CA VAL A 41 -2.85 20.38 4.29
C VAL A 41 -1.74 19.89 5.20
N VAL A 42 -0.58 20.53 5.13
CA VAL A 42 0.61 20.19 5.92
C VAL A 42 1.00 21.37 6.80
N SER A 43 1.21 21.11 8.10
CA SER A 43 1.66 22.12 9.05
C SER A 43 2.88 22.90 8.55
N PRO A 44 2.93 24.24 8.70
CA PRO A 44 4.11 25.03 8.34
C PRO A 44 5.29 24.78 9.29
N GLU A 45 5.04 24.25 10.48
CA GLU A 45 6.07 24.00 11.47
C GLU A 45 6.91 22.76 11.08
N PRO A 46 8.25 22.88 10.89
CA PRO A 46 9.10 21.75 10.52
C PRO A 46 9.05 20.60 11.53
N ASN A 47 8.90 20.90 12.82
CA ASN A 47 8.79 19.94 13.94
C ASN A 47 7.33 19.57 14.28
N GLY A 48 6.34 20.13 13.55
CA GLY A 48 4.93 19.76 13.73
C GLY A 48 4.60 18.37 13.17
N TYR A 49 3.49 17.79 13.64
CA TYR A 49 3.06 16.45 13.26
C TYR A 49 1.88 16.44 12.28
N GLN A 50 1.17 17.57 12.15
CA GLN A 50 -0.09 17.64 11.39
C GLN A 50 0.14 17.64 9.88
N GLY A 51 -0.47 16.66 9.18
CA GLY A 51 -0.45 16.57 7.72
C GLY A 51 0.88 16.11 7.11
N LYS A 52 1.88 15.75 7.93
CA LYS A 52 3.19 15.29 7.42
C LYS A 52 3.08 13.99 6.64
N GLU A 53 2.04 13.20 6.89
CA GLU A 53 1.69 12.01 6.14
C GLU A 53 1.48 12.29 4.64
N PHE A 54 0.85 13.41 4.28
CA PHE A 54 0.67 13.81 2.88
C PHE A 54 2.01 14.06 2.19
N ALA A 55 2.90 14.78 2.86
CA ALA A 55 4.22 15.10 2.32
C ALA A 55 5.06 13.82 2.10
N VAL A 56 5.06 12.89 3.05
CA VAL A 56 5.78 11.62 2.95
C VAL A 56 5.22 10.77 1.81
N ARG A 57 3.90 10.61 1.75
CA ARG A 57 3.23 9.85 0.68
C ARG A 57 3.54 10.42 -0.70
N ARG A 58 3.40 11.74 -0.87
CA ARG A 58 3.67 12.40 -2.16
C ARG A 58 5.11 12.17 -2.63
N CYS A 59 6.07 12.21 -1.69
CA CYS A 59 7.46 11.91 -2.00
C CYS A 59 7.67 10.44 -2.38
N GLU A 60 7.08 9.50 -1.66
CA GLU A 60 7.18 8.07 -1.98
C GLU A 60 6.66 7.77 -3.38
N ASP A 61 5.43 8.21 -3.70
CA ASP A 61 4.80 7.98 -4.99
C ASP A 61 5.64 8.58 -6.13
N THR A 62 6.08 9.84 -5.98
CA THR A 62 6.91 10.54 -6.99
C THR A 62 8.26 9.86 -7.20
N TYR A 63 8.92 9.45 -6.11
CA TYR A 63 10.26 8.85 -6.24
C TYR A 63 10.19 7.43 -6.80
N ALA A 64 9.13 6.67 -6.51
CA ALA A 64 8.92 5.37 -7.12
C ALA A 64 8.71 5.47 -8.63
N VAL A 65 7.94 6.44 -9.11
CA VAL A 65 7.79 6.74 -10.55
C VAL A 65 9.14 7.16 -11.14
N GLY A 66 9.83 8.11 -10.51
CA GLY A 66 11.14 8.60 -10.97
C GLY A 66 12.16 7.47 -11.13
N ASP A 67 12.23 6.55 -10.16
CA ASP A 67 13.11 5.36 -10.24
C ASP A 67 12.72 4.45 -11.42
N SER A 68 11.42 4.30 -11.69
CA SER A 68 10.92 3.43 -12.76
C SER A 68 11.24 3.96 -14.16
N ILE A 69 11.27 5.28 -14.33
CA ILE A 69 11.60 5.95 -15.60
C ILE A 69 13.08 6.34 -15.70
N GLY A 70 13.89 6.00 -14.70
CA GLY A 70 15.33 6.31 -14.69
C GLY A 70 15.67 7.78 -14.38
N MET A 71 14.76 8.54 -13.74
CA MET A 71 14.97 9.94 -13.39
C MET A 71 15.75 10.07 -12.07
N CYS A 72 16.79 10.90 -12.10
CA CYS A 72 17.53 11.24 -10.90
C CYS A 72 16.68 12.12 -9.97
N ARG A 73 16.51 11.72 -8.71
CA ARG A 73 15.72 12.45 -7.70
C ARG A 73 16.17 13.89 -7.48
N PHE A 74 17.46 14.16 -7.58
CA PHE A 74 18.00 15.52 -7.46
C PHE A 74 17.48 16.46 -8.55
N ASN A 75 16.92 15.94 -9.63
CA ASN A 75 16.27 16.69 -10.68
C ASN A 75 14.75 16.77 -10.53
N THR A 76 14.21 16.46 -9.36
CA THR A 76 12.77 16.51 -9.09
C THR A 76 12.40 17.65 -8.14
N LYS A 77 11.23 18.23 -8.38
CA LYS A 77 10.65 19.31 -7.55
C LYS A 77 10.63 18.96 -6.07
N LEU A 78 10.08 17.82 -5.73
CA LEU A 78 9.90 17.40 -4.32
C LEU A 78 11.21 17.13 -3.58
N PHE A 79 12.27 16.75 -4.30
CA PHE A 79 13.54 16.43 -3.64
C PHE A 79 14.43 17.65 -3.44
N ASN A 80 14.48 18.56 -4.41
CA ASN A 80 15.52 19.58 -4.43
C ASN A 80 15.02 21.02 -4.50
N SER A 81 14.13 21.36 -5.44
CA SER A 81 13.69 22.74 -5.67
C SER A 81 12.32 22.80 -6.31
N PRO A 82 11.44 23.72 -5.86
CA PRO A 82 10.11 23.90 -6.46
C PRO A 82 10.14 24.35 -7.94
N SER A 83 11.28 24.74 -8.45
CA SER A 83 11.46 25.15 -9.87
C SER A 83 11.88 23.98 -10.77
N LEU A 84 12.06 22.79 -10.25
CA LEU A 84 12.41 21.60 -11.02
C LEU A 84 11.16 20.85 -11.50
N PRO A 85 11.30 19.93 -12.48
CA PRO A 85 10.22 19.11 -12.98
C PRO A 85 9.47 18.32 -11.91
N ASP A 86 8.18 18.13 -12.12
CA ASP A 86 7.32 17.24 -11.32
C ASP A 86 6.67 16.14 -12.19
N LEU A 87 5.69 15.44 -11.64
CA LEU A 87 5.02 14.36 -12.39
C LEU A 87 4.21 14.87 -13.59
N THR A 88 3.83 16.14 -13.62
CA THR A 88 3.18 16.74 -14.82
C THR A 88 4.16 16.76 -16.00
N ASP A 89 5.36 17.28 -15.75
CA ASP A 89 6.41 17.32 -16.77
C ASP A 89 6.78 15.89 -17.21
N PHE A 90 6.83 14.93 -16.28
CA PHE A 90 7.14 13.53 -16.60
C PHE A 90 6.02 12.86 -17.40
N SER A 91 4.76 13.15 -17.09
CA SER A 91 3.59 12.68 -17.82
C SER A 91 3.66 13.13 -19.29
N ASP A 92 3.92 14.43 -19.51
CA ASP A 92 4.02 15.01 -20.85
C ASP A 92 5.14 14.34 -21.66
N HIS A 93 6.34 14.23 -21.08
CA HIS A 93 7.48 13.60 -21.75
C HIS A 93 7.25 12.11 -22.06
N LEU A 94 6.66 11.36 -21.11
CA LEU A 94 6.33 9.95 -21.33
C LEU A 94 5.34 9.78 -22.47
N ASN A 95 4.32 10.65 -22.55
CA ASN A 95 3.32 10.60 -23.61
C ASN A 95 3.92 10.96 -24.98
N GLU A 96 4.79 11.97 -25.05
CA GLU A 96 5.49 12.33 -26.27
C GLU A 96 6.38 11.18 -26.78
N MET A 97 7.06 10.47 -25.85
CA MET A 97 7.99 9.39 -26.21
C MET A 97 7.30 8.07 -26.53
N THR A 98 6.18 7.76 -25.86
CA THR A 98 5.59 6.41 -25.89
C THR A 98 4.19 6.35 -26.48
N GLY A 99 3.45 7.45 -26.47
CA GLY A 99 2.04 7.50 -26.90
C GLY A 99 1.07 6.77 -25.96
N LEU A 100 1.48 6.42 -24.72
CA LEU A 100 0.69 5.59 -23.81
C LEU A 100 -0.43 6.33 -23.07
N GLY A 101 -0.49 7.66 -23.12
CA GLY A 101 -1.60 8.44 -22.56
C GLY A 101 -1.63 8.49 -21.03
N PHE A 102 -0.45 8.58 -20.40
CA PHE A 102 -0.36 8.77 -18.95
C PHE A 102 -0.89 10.14 -18.56
N ASP A 103 -1.62 10.23 -17.46
CA ASP A 103 -1.87 11.46 -16.73
C ASP A 103 -1.18 11.43 -15.35
N VAL A 104 -1.19 12.56 -14.67
CA VAL A 104 -0.50 12.73 -13.40
C VAL A 104 -1.04 11.79 -12.33
N GLU A 105 -2.37 11.56 -12.31
CA GLU A 105 -2.99 10.67 -11.31
C GLU A 105 -2.61 9.21 -11.55
N SER A 106 -2.60 8.75 -12.79
CA SER A 106 -2.16 7.39 -13.15
C SER A 106 -0.68 7.15 -12.80
N LEU A 107 0.17 8.18 -12.88
CA LEU A 107 1.55 8.10 -12.42
C LEU A 107 1.63 7.99 -10.89
N TYR A 108 0.84 8.77 -10.13
CA TYR A 108 0.77 8.61 -8.67
C TYR A 108 0.24 7.24 -8.26
N GLU A 109 -0.79 6.73 -8.94
CA GLU A 109 -1.29 5.36 -8.70
C GLU A 109 -0.22 4.30 -8.99
N SER A 110 0.58 4.49 -10.03
CA SER A 110 1.69 3.60 -10.35
C SER A 110 2.74 3.62 -9.24
N GLY A 111 3.14 4.81 -8.77
CA GLY A 111 4.07 4.97 -7.64
C GLY A 111 3.55 4.29 -6.38
N ARG A 112 2.27 4.50 -6.06
CA ARG A 112 1.61 3.84 -4.92
C ARG A 112 1.58 2.32 -5.06
N SER A 113 1.33 1.81 -6.26
CA SER A 113 1.35 0.37 -6.52
C SER A 113 2.73 -0.24 -6.31
N ILE A 114 3.79 0.46 -6.73
CA ILE A 114 5.17 0.03 -6.52
C ILE A 114 5.50 -0.05 -5.03
N THR A 115 5.23 1.03 -4.27
CA THR A 115 5.48 1.05 -2.82
C THR A 115 4.62 0.02 -2.07
N GLY A 116 3.39 -0.21 -2.53
CA GLY A 116 2.52 -1.27 -2.00
C GLY A 116 3.09 -2.67 -2.23
N LEU A 117 3.64 -2.96 -3.41
CA LEU A 117 4.32 -4.23 -3.70
C LEU A 117 5.57 -4.43 -2.81
N GLU A 118 6.36 -3.38 -2.60
CA GLU A 118 7.49 -3.42 -1.67
C GLU A 118 7.03 -3.73 -0.24
N ARG A 119 5.92 -3.12 0.21
CA ARG A 119 5.30 -3.41 1.51
C ARG A 119 4.84 -4.86 1.63
N MET A 120 4.19 -5.40 0.60
CA MET A 120 3.80 -6.82 0.58
C MET A 120 5.00 -7.76 0.67
N LEU A 121 6.08 -7.45 -0.06
CA LEU A 121 7.32 -8.22 0.03
C LEU A 121 7.89 -8.18 1.45
N ASN A 122 7.98 -7.00 2.04
CA ASN A 122 8.45 -6.81 3.41
C ASN A 122 7.59 -7.60 4.42
N PHE A 123 6.27 -7.59 4.27
CA PHE A 123 5.38 -8.38 5.10
C PHE A 123 5.65 -9.89 4.98
N ARG A 124 5.84 -10.41 3.76
CA ARG A 124 6.21 -11.81 3.52
C ARG A 124 7.57 -12.17 4.13
N LEU A 125 8.48 -11.20 4.22
CA LEU A 125 9.79 -11.35 4.89
C LEU A 125 9.72 -11.20 6.41
N GLY A 126 8.53 -10.96 6.98
CA GLY A 126 8.30 -10.91 8.42
C GLY A 126 8.24 -9.52 9.03
N LEU A 127 8.44 -8.45 8.27
CA LEU A 127 8.29 -7.07 8.76
C LEU A 127 6.83 -6.73 9.04
N ARG A 128 6.59 -5.92 10.09
CA ARG A 128 5.26 -5.51 10.56
C ARG A 128 5.25 -4.01 10.90
N GLY A 129 4.08 -3.44 11.10
CA GLY A 129 3.94 -2.03 11.47
C GLY A 129 4.67 -1.61 12.76
N LYS A 130 4.96 -2.55 13.65
CA LYS A 130 5.82 -2.31 14.83
C LYS A 130 7.28 -2.01 14.45
N ASP A 131 7.73 -2.48 13.28
CA ASP A 131 9.09 -2.29 12.77
C ASP A 131 9.22 -0.94 12.05
N ASP A 132 8.08 -0.31 11.68
CA ASP A 132 8.01 1.08 11.19
C ASP A 132 8.20 2.05 12.36
N THR A 133 9.42 2.18 12.81
CA THR A 133 9.80 3.00 13.97
C THR A 133 11.17 3.64 13.78
N LEU A 134 11.54 4.47 14.73
CA LEU A 134 12.86 5.10 14.80
C LEU A 134 13.67 4.50 15.96
N PRO A 135 15.00 4.61 15.96
CA PRO A 135 15.82 4.27 17.12
C PRO A 135 15.31 4.95 18.39
N ALA A 136 15.30 4.23 19.51
CA ALA A 136 14.76 4.70 20.80
C ALA A 136 15.29 6.08 21.20
N ARG A 137 16.57 6.37 20.93
CA ARG A 137 17.18 7.66 21.24
C ARG A 137 16.47 8.88 20.65
N TRP A 138 15.76 8.74 19.52
CA TRP A 138 15.01 9.84 18.90
C TRP A 138 13.79 10.27 19.75
N PHE A 139 13.29 9.34 20.55
CA PHE A 139 12.17 9.57 21.47
C PHE A 139 12.63 9.91 22.88
N ASP A 140 13.79 9.40 23.29
CA ASP A 140 14.25 9.45 24.68
C ASP A 140 15.26 10.59 24.92
N GLU A 141 16.10 10.91 23.92
CA GLU A 141 17.16 11.89 24.07
C GLU A 141 16.79 13.23 23.42
N PRO A 142 16.87 14.36 24.14
CA PRO A 142 16.63 15.67 23.56
C PRO A 142 17.78 16.11 22.65
N ILE A 143 17.47 16.92 21.65
CA ILE A 143 18.47 17.56 20.78
C ILE A 143 19.35 18.47 21.62
N THR A 144 20.67 18.33 21.50
CA THR A 144 21.65 19.03 22.37
C THR A 144 22.08 20.39 21.82
N VAL A 145 21.92 20.63 20.51
CA VAL A 145 22.40 21.85 19.83
C VAL A 145 21.42 22.32 18.76
N GLY A 146 21.56 23.57 18.31
CA GLY A 146 20.77 24.13 17.21
C GLY A 146 19.43 24.73 17.65
N PRO A 147 18.59 25.15 16.67
CA PRO A 147 17.33 25.87 16.93
C PRO A 147 16.30 25.04 17.66
N PHE A 148 16.36 23.72 17.61
CA PHE A 148 15.45 22.80 18.27
C PHE A 148 16.06 22.14 19.52
N LYS A 149 17.05 22.80 20.14
CA LYS A 149 17.69 22.30 21.36
C LYS A 149 16.64 22.08 22.47
N GLY A 150 16.69 20.90 23.09
CA GLY A 150 15.76 20.48 24.13
C GLY A 150 14.55 19.72 23.63
N GLU A 151 14.29 19.74 22.32
CA GLU A 151 13.20 18.99 21.72
C GLU A 151 13.57 17.55 21.46
N LYS A 152 12.57 16.70 21.45
CA LYS A 152 12.65 15.30 21.05
C LYS A 152 11.33 14.91 20.37
N ILE A 153 11.30 13.79 19.67
CA ILE A 153 10.07 13.30 19.07
C ILE A 153 9.13 12.77 20.16
N ASP A 154 7.90 13.28 20.20
CA ASP A 154 6.84 12.72 21.04
C ASP A 154 6.36 11.40 20.42
N ARG A 155 6.39 10.32 21.19
CA ARG A 155 6.03 8.98 20.71
C ARG A 155 4.55 8.87 20.35
N THR A 156 3.67 9.46 21.16
CA THR A 156 2.22 9.42 20.94
C THR A 156 1.85 10.14 19.66
N GLU A 157 2.39 11.35 19.47
CA GLU A 157 2.15 12.14 18.27
C GLU A 157 2.75 11.46 17.02
N PHE A 158 3.93 10.83 17.18
CA PHE A 158 4.56 10.07 16.10
C PHE A 158 3.71 8.86 15.69
N ASP A 159 3.21 8.08 16.63
CA ASP A 159 2.38 6.91 16.35
C ASP A 159 1.04 7.32 15.74
N ALA A 160 0.44 8.43 16.19
CA ALA A 160 -0.76 9.00 15.58
C ALA A 160 -0.52 9.46 14.12
N MET A 161 0.63 10.10 13.87
CA MET A 161 1.04 10.50 12.51
C MET A 161 1.27 9.29 11.60
N LYS A 162 1.90 8.22 12.12
CA LYS A 162 2.09 6.96 11.41
C LYS A 162 0.76 6.29 11.07
N SER A 163 -0.20 6.28 12.01
CA SER A 163 -1.55 5.77 11.76
C SER A 163 -2.23 6.51 10.62
N ARG A 164 -2.20 7.85 10.63
CA ARG A 164 -2.75 8.65 9.52
C ARG A 164 -2.05 8.38 8.19
N PHE A 165 -0.73 8.12 8.20
CA PHE A 165 -0.01 7.72 7.00
C PHE A 165 -0.53 6.37 6.47
N TYR A 166 -0.79 5.39 7.33
CA TYR A 166 -1.36 4.12 6.93
C TYR A 166 -2.75 4.30 6.32
N ASP A 167 -3.60 5.11 6.94
CA ASP A 167 -4.95 5.40 6.46
C ASP A 167 -4.94 5.98 5.03
N ILE A 168 -4.13 7.01 4.79
CA ILE A 168 -4.09 7.67 3.45
C ILE A 168 -3.35 6.85 2.40
N THR A 169 -2.53 5.87 2.79
CA THR A 169 -1.82 4.99 1.86
C THR A 169 -2.52 3.66 1.63
N GLY A 170 -3.67 3.43 2.27
CA GLY A 170 -4.43 2.20 2.14
C GLY A 170 -3.78 1.00 2.83
N LEU A 171 -3.01 1.26 3.89
CA LEU A 171 -2.43 0.22 4.74
C LEU A 171 -3.35 -0.03 5.95
N ASN A 172 -3.33 -1.24 6.46
CA ASN A 172 -3.97 -1.59 7.73
C ASN A 172 -3.04 -1.27 8.92
N ALA A 173 -3.52 -1.50 10.14
CA ALA A 173 -2.76 -1.25 11.37
C ALA A 173 -1.44 -2.06 11.46
N GLU A 174 -1.34 -3.18 10.74
CA GLU A 174 -0.12 -3.99 10.64
C GLU A 174 0.90 -3.43 9.62
N GLY A 175 0.60 -2.30 8.98
CA GLY A 175 1.45 -1.67 7.98
C GLY A 175 1.48 -2.42 6.64
N THR A 176 0.47 -3.24 6.37
CA THR A 176 0.32 -3.98 5.10
C THR A 176 -0.82 -3.41 4.28
N PRO A 177 -0.81 -3.56 2.94
CA PRO A 177 -1.95 -3.17 2.13
C PRO A 177 -3.27 -3.74 2.66
N ALA A 178 -4.29 -2.90 2.77
CA ALA A 178 -5.65 -3.35 3.08
C ALA A 178 -6.14 -4.35 2.02
N LEU A 179 -7.13 -5.18 2.36
CA LEU A 179 -7.48 -6.37 1.59
C LEU A 179 -7.74 -6.10 0.10
N ASP A 180 -8.53 -5.09 -0.22
CA ASP A 180 -8.86 -4.80 -1.62
C ASP A 180 -7.63 -4.34 -2.41
N TRP A 181 -6.77 -3.56 -1.78
CA TRP A 181 -5.51 -3.17 -2.38
C TRP A 181 -4.52 -4.33 -2.44
N HIS A 182 -4.47 -5.18 -1.42
CA HIS A 182 -3.69 -6.42 -1.44
C HIS A 182 -4.09 -7.30 -2.64
N HIS A 183 -5.38 -7.43 -2.93
CA HIS A 183 -5.88 -8.15 -4.10
C HIS A 183 -5.35 -7.56 -5.42
N LYS A 184 -5.49 -6.23 -5.61
CA LYS A 184 -4.94 -5.51 -6.77
C LYS A 184 -3.43 -5.73 -6.94
N LEU A 185 -2.67 -5.57 -5.86
CA LEU A 185 -1.21 -5.71 -5.89
C LEU A 185 -0.76 -7.15 -6.16
N SER A 186 -1.45 -8.15 -5.61
CA SER A 186 -1.16 -9.56 -5.89
C SER A 186 -1.37 -9.88 -7.37
N SER A 187 -2.42 -9.33 -8.00
CA SER A 187 -2.63 -9.44 -9.43
C SER A 187 -1.49 -8.84 -10.25
N LEU A 188 -0.98 -7.67 -9.85
CA LEU A 188 0.16 -7.03 -10.50
C LEU A 188 1.47 -7.85 -10.35
N ALA A 189 1.69 -8.43 -9.16
CA ALA A 189 2.94 -9.14 -8.84
C ALA A 189 3.01 -10.53 -9.48
N THR A 190 1.90 -11.26 -9.51
CA THR A 190 1.87 -12.68 -9.89
C THR A 190 1.15 -12.93 -11.21
N GLY A 191 0.41 -11.96 -11.70
CA GLY A 191 -0.56 -12.13 -12.77
C GLY A 191 -1.78 -12.96 -12.33
N TYR A 192 -1.86 -13.36 -11.05
CA TYR A 192 -2.97 -14.12 -10.48
C TYR A 192 -3.38 -13.53 -9.13
N ALA A 193 -4.65 -13.24 -8.99
CA ALA A 193 -5.26 -12.88 -7.72
C ALA A 193 -6.75 -13.18 -7.77
N ILE A 194 -7.21 -14.08 -6.92
CA ILE A 194 -8.61 -14.43 -6.77
C ILE A 194 -8.98 -14.13 -5.33
N LYS A 195 -9.96 -13.26 -5.15
CA LYS A 195 -10.53 -12.93 -3.84
C LYS A 195 -11.57 -13.98 -3.49
N VAL A 196 -11.41 -14.67 -2.37
CA VAL A 196 -12.34 -15.71 -1.91
C VAL A 196 -13.01 -15.28 -0.62
N ASN A 197 -14.29 -15.01 -0.70
CA ASN A 197 -15.13 -14.72 0.46
C ASN A 197 -15.60 -16.06 1.08
N LEU A 198 -15.31 -16.24 2.35
CA LEU A 198 -15.62 -17.44 3.11
C LEU A 198 -16.73 -17.15 4.11
N SER A 199 -17.56 -18.15 4.40
CA SER A 199 -18.52 -18.04 5.51
C SER A 199 -17.78 -18.04 6.85
N GLU A 200 -18.25 -17.23 7.80
CA GLU A 200 -17.75 -17.21 9.19
C GLU A 200 -17.85 -18.59 9.89
N THR A 201 -18.71 -19.48 9.38
CA THR A 201 -18.86 -20.83 9.89
C THR A 201 -17.82 -21.82 9.38
N MET A 202 -16.96 -21.41 8.45
CA MET A 202 -15.91 -22.25 7.89
C MET A 202 -14.70 -22.29 8.84
N PRO A 203 -14.22 -23.48 9.28
CA PRO A 203 -13.07 -23.59 10.16
C PRO A 203 -11.82 -22.94 9.57
N GLY A 204 -11.11 -22.17 10.38
CA GLY A 204 -9.90 -21.46 9.95
C GLY A 204 -10.13 -20.29 8.99
N ALA A 205 -11.40 -19.94 8.70
CA ALA A 205 -11.70 -18.79 7.86
C ALA A 205 -11.19 -17.50 8.54
N PRO A 206 -10.43 -16.65 7.81
CA PRO A 206 -10.05 -15.35 8.33
C PRO A 206 -11.29 -14.44 8.43
N GLU A 207 -11.24 -13.44 9.31
CA GLU A 207 -12.31 -12.42 9.41
C GLU A 207 -12.56 -11.67 8.10
N GLN A 208 -11.59 -11.69 7.20
CA GLN A 208 -11.65 -11.05 5.88
C GLN A 208 -11.46 -12.11 4.79
N ALA A 209 -11.79 -11.74 3.55
CA ALA A 209 -11.61 -12.62 2.40
C ALA A 209 -10.16 -13.11 2.26
N LEU A 210 -10.00 -14.32 1.75
CA LEU A 210 -8.72 -14.93 1.45
C LEU A 210 -8.27 -14.57 0.04
N ILE A 211 -6.99 -14.27 -0.16
CA ILE A 211 -6.41 -14.06 -1.48
C ILE A 211 -5.66 -15.33 -1.94
N ILE A 212 -6.04 -15.83 -3.12
CA ILE A 212 -5.32 -16.87 -3.85
C ILE A 212 -4.42 -16.18 -4.90
N ASP A 213 -3.14 -16.21 -4.68
CA ASP A 213 -2.09 -15.53 -5.44
C ASP A 213 -1.21 -16.51 -6.25
N GLU A 214 -1.79 -17.63 -6.65
CA GLU A 214 -1.17 -18.66 -7.47
C GLU A 214 -2.05 -19.01 -8.68
N PRO A 215 -1.50 -19.61 -9.75
CA PRO A 215 -2.26 -19.98 -10.93
C PRO A 215 -3.42 -20.92 -10.61
N VAL A 216 -4.64 -20.44 -10.89
CA VAL A 216 -5.89 -21.20 -10.76
C VAL A 216 -6.71 -20.93 -11.99
N ASN A 217 -7.02 -21.96 -12.77
CA ASN A 217 -7.76 -21.82 -14.03
C ASN A 217 -9.20 -22.35 -13.94
N ASN A 218 -9.50 -23.14 -12.92
CA ASN A 218 -10.83 -23.73 -12.70
C ASN A 218 -11.07 -23.98 -11.21
N ILE A 219 -12.32 -24.36 -10.88
CA ILE A 219 -12.76 -24.60 -9.49
C ILE A 219 -11.99 -25.74 -8.84
N SER A 220 -11.63 -26.79 -9.56
CA SER A 220 -10.85 -27.89 -8.99
C SER A 220 -9.49 -27.40 -8.48
N GLN A 221 -8.79 -26.58 -9.25
CA GLN A 221 -7.53 -25.97 -8.84
C GLN A 221 -7.72 -24.96 -7.70
N LEU A 222 -8.83 -24.20 -7.73
CA LEU A 222 -9.17 -23.30 -6.64
C LEU A 222 -9.38 -24.07 -5.32
N ARG A 223 -10.13 -25.18 -5.33
CA ARG A 223 -10.31 -26.03 -4.16
C ARG A 223 -8.98 -26.56 -3.61
N GLN A 224 -8.07 -26.98 -4.48
CA GLN A 224 -6.74 -27.43 -4.08
C GLN A 224 -5.92 -26.30 -3.43
N ALA A 225 -5.97 -25.09 -3.98
CA ALA A 225 -5.33 -23.92 -3.40
C ALA A 225 -5.90 -23.59 -2.02
N LEU A 226 -7.23 -23.64 -1.87
CA LEU A 226 -7.92 -23.43 -0.60
C LEU A 226 -7.54 -24.48 0.45
N LEU A 227 -7.48 -25.75 0.08
CA LEU A 227 -7.08 -26.85 0.99
C LEU A 227 -5.66 -26.64 1.55
N ARG A 228 -4.75 -26.07 0.75
CA ARG A 228 -3.38 -25.73 1.21
C ARG A 228 -3.40 -24.58 2.21
N LYS A 229 -4.25 -23.57 2.00
CA LYS A 229 -4.31 -22.36 2.82
C LYS A 229 -5.21 -22.52 4.06
N LEU A 230 -6.19 -23.40 4.01
CA LEU A 230 -7.20 -23.67 5.06
C LEU A 230 -7.30 -25.18 5.34
N PRO A 231 -6.27 -25.80 5.90
CA PRO A 231 -6.31 -27.25 6.17
C PRO A 231 -7.40 -27.66 7.17
N GLU A 232 -7.82 -26.75 8.07
CA GLU A 232 -8.89 -26.98 9.05
C GLU A 232 -10.28 -27.07 8.40
N ALA A 233 -10.47 -26.49 7.21
CA ALA A 233 -11.71 -26.54 6.44
C ALA A 233 -11.73 -27.72 5.43
N SER A 234 -10.82 -28.68 5.54
CA SER A 234 -10.64 -29.75 4.55
C SER A 234 -11.90 -30.59 4.34
N GLU A 235 -12.68 -30.85 5.38
CA GLU A 235 -13.92 -31.61 5.28
C GLU A 235 -14.98 -30.87 4.45
N GLN A 236 -15.19 -29.56 4.71
CA GLN A 236 -16.16 -28.74 3.98
C GLN A 236 -15.71 -28.51 2.52
N LEU A 237 -14.42 -28.28 2.31
CA LEU A 237 -13.85 -28.02 0.97
C LEU A 237 -13.79 -29.28 0.09
N SER A 238 -13.77 -30.48 0.68
CA SER A 238 -13.70 -31.75 -0.03
C SER A 238 -15.07 -32.35 -0.36
N ASN A 239 -16.11 -31.96 0.36
CA ASN A 239 -17.47 -32.45 0.18
C ASN A 239 -18.27 -31.49 -0.69
N ASP A 240 -19.32 -32.01 -1.38
CA ASP A 240 -20.29 -31.22 -2.16
C ASP A 240 -21.26 -30.42 -1.26
N THR A 241 -20.77 -29.93 -0.12
CA THR A 241 -21.55 -29.19 0.88
C THR A 241 -21.42 -27.66 0.73
N ILE A 242 -20.68 -27.21 -0.28
CA ILE A 242 -20.43 -25.79 -0.54
C ILE A 242 -20.88 -25.45 -1.96
N ASN A 243 -21.75 -24.46 -2.07
CA ASN A 243 -22.04 -23.79 -3.32
C ASN A 243 -20.96 -22.75 -3.61
N ILE A 244 -20.60 -22.59 -4.89
CA ILE A 244 -19.60 -21.63 -5.34
C ILE A 244 -20.29 -20.61 -6.25
N ALA A 245 -20.07 -19.32 -5.96
CA ALA A 245 -20.41 -18.24 -6.87
C ALA A 245 -19.14 -17.55 -7.37
N ILE A 246 -19.05 -17.23 -8.65
CA ILE A 246 -17.96 -16.51 -9.28
C ILE A 246 -18.50 -15.18 -9.80
N ASN A 247 -17.98 -14.08 -9.30
CA ASN A 247 -18.42 -12.71 -9.63
C ASN A 247 -19.94 -12.51 -9.43
N GLY A 248 -20.52 -13.19 -8.44
CA GLY A 248 -21.96 -13.16 -8.13
C GLY A 248 -22.80 -14.23 -8.82
N ASP A 249 -22.29 -14.93 -9.82
CA ASP A 249 -23.03 -15.98 -10.55
C ASP A 249 -22.80 -17.34 -9.91
N MET A 250 -23.89 -18.02 -9.54
CA MET A 250 -23.84 -19.36 -8.96
C MET A 250 -23.42 -20.43 -9.97
N VAL A 251 -22.49 -21.27 -9.60
CA VAL A 251 -22.05 -22.42 -10.41
C VAL A 251 -22.97 -23.59 -10.09
N LEU A 252 -23.86 -23.93 -11.03
CA LEU A 252 -24.90 -24.95 -10.84
C LEU A 252 -24.53 -26.34 -11.38
N SER A 253 -23.55 -26.42 -12.29
CA SER A 253 -23.10 -27.70 -12.88
C SER A 253 -21.71 -27.55 -13.50
N GLY A 254 -21.02 -28.69 -13.68
CA GLY A 254 -19.67 -28.68 -14.27
C GLY A 254 -18.60 -28.07 -13.40
N GLU A 255 -18.81 -28.09 -12.10
CA GLU A 255 -18.02 -27.41 -11.09
C GLU A 255 -16.50 -27.57 -11.28
N HIS A 256 -16.04 -28.79 -11.49
CA HIS A 256 -14.60 -29.07 -11.57
C HIS A 256 -13.91 -28.40 -12.78
N THR A 257 -14.62 -28.18 -13.86
CA THR A 257 -14.10 -27.61 -15.10
C THR A 257 -14.47 -26.17 -15.32
N THR A 258 -15.36 -25.60 -14.51
CA THR A 258 -15.79 -24.21 -14.63
C THR A 258 -14.59 -23.29 -14.50
N PRO A 259 -14.34 -22.40 -15.48
CA PRO A 259 -13.23 -21.46 -15.43
C PRO A 259 -13.34 -20.51 -14.25
N VAL A 260 -12.19 -20.22 -13.62
CA VAL A 260 -12.07 -19.15 -12.63
C VAL A 260 -11.10 -18.12 -13.20
N PRO A 261 -11.62 -17.05 -13.81
CA PRO A 261 -10.78 -16.00 -14.39
C PRO A 261 -9.90 -15.35 -13.34
N ASN A 262 -8.71 -14.93 -13.74
CA ASN A 262 -7.87 -14.11 -12.88
C ASN A 262 -8.58 -12.79 -12.51
N GLY A 263 -8.45 -12.37 -11.27
CA GLY A 263 -9.15 -11.19 -10.74
C GLY A 263 -10.60 -11.46 -10.31
N SER A 264 -11.07 -12.71 -10.38
CA SER A 264 -12.42 -13.07 -9.94
C SER A 264 -12.60 -12.88 -8.44
N GLU A 265 -13.83 -12.51 -8.06
CA GLU A 265 -14.32 -12.64 -6.70
C GLU A 265 -15.15 -13.94 -6.60
N VAL A 266 -14.72 -14.84 -5.72
CA VAL A 266 -15.37 -16.12 -5.48
C VAL A 266 -16.00 -16.11 -4.10
N THR A 267 -17.24 -16.54 -3.99
CA THR A 267 -17.95 -16.68 -2.71
C THR A 267 -18.27 -18.16 -2.47
N LEU A 268 -17.85 -18.67 -1.33
CA LEU A 268 -18.19 -20.02 -0.86
C LEU A 268 -19.36 -19.93 0.13
N VAL A 269 -20.48 -20.56 -0.23
CA VAL A 269 -21.70 -20.55 0.57
C VAL A 269 -21.99 -21.98 1.02
N PRO A 270 -21.97 -22.27 2.33
CA PRO A 270 -22.36 -23.58 2.84
C PRO A 270 -23.79 -23.93 2.40
N ILE A 271 -24.01 -25.17 1.99
CA ILE A 271 -25.36 -25.68 1.74
C ILE A 271 -25.98 -25.91 3.13
N ILE A 272 -26.94 -25.07 3.49
CA ILE A 272 -27.75 -25.32 4.69
C ILE A 272 -28.70 -26.42 4.29
N ALA A 273 -28.46 -27.64 4.81
CA ALA A 273 -29.44 -28.72 4.71
C ALA A 273 -30.71 -28.26 5.44
N GLY A 274 -31.69 -27.82 4.68
CA GLY A 274 -33.03 -27.55 5.20
C GLY A 274 -33.63 -28.83 5.69
N GLY A 275 -34.02 -28.87 6.97
CA GLY A 275 -34.80 -29.94 7.56
C GLY A 275 -36.21 -29.99 6.96
#